data_9cc6a07e07dd5d08142961c8253c92c8
#
_entry.id   9cc6a07e07dd5d08142961c8253c92c8
#
_cell.length_a   1.000
_cell.length_b   1.000
_cell.length_c   1.000
_cell.angle_alpha   90.00
_cell.angle_beta   90.00
_cell.angle_gamma   90.00
#
_symmetry.space_group_name_H-M   'P 1'
#
loop_
_entity.id
_entity.type
_entity.pdbx_description
1 polymer ?
#
loop_
_entity_poly.entity_id
_entity_poly.type
_entity_poly.pdbx_seq_one_letter_code
_entity_poly.pdbx_strand_id
1 'polypeptide(L)'
;MHRRHPSFRLRALLAGVPAAGLILMGTVGTASAAHTPANSQAALRLAVQRLLTHWTHTNHAIKGVTLKQVGSTNWSGYADTGSGFSSLSAKWTEPKISNCSTSGPEKAAVFWVGIDGFSSTTVEQGGTGAICGAGTPLTYFTWWEMFPTNNIQAVGVKVKPGDKISASVVRTGTKYVIKVTDSTTAGNSFTTSPQSCSTCKNSSAEWIGERPSTSSGPLPLPKFSTWTVTAAAVKAGSKSGTIKSFTDNEVTMFNKKGGHVLAQPSALNSAGNSFKDVWKASS
;
A
#
# COMPACT_ATOMS: atom_id res chain seq x y z
N MET A 1 -16.31 -33.57 -73.60
CA MET A 1 -17.51 -34.32 -74.09
C MET A 1 -18.62 -33.97 -73.10
N HIS A 2 -19.54 -33.13 -73.59
CA HIS A 2 -20.94 -33.41 -73.86
C HIS A 2 -21.73 -33.80 -72.58
N ARG A 3 -22.85 -33.28 -72.25
CA ARG A 3 -23.89 -32.32 -72.69
C ARG A 3 -24.91 -32.14 -71.58
N ARG A 4 -25.34 -30.91 -71.36
CA ARG A 4 -26.72 -30.35 -71.48
C ARG A 4 -27.77 -30.71 -70.42
N HIS A 5 -28.34 -29.63 -69.92
CA HIS A 5 -29.68 -29.36 -69.37
C HIS A 5 -30.84 -30.04 -70.13
N PRO A 6 -32.11 -29.99 -69.65
CA PRO A 6 -32.82 -28.81 -69.16
C PRO A 6 -33.93 -29.02 -68.11
N SER A 7 -34.28 -27.87 -67.52
CA SER A 7 -35.58 -27.41 -66.99
C SER A 7 -36.88 -28.22 -67.17
N PHE A 8 -37.76 -28.16 -66.18
CA PHE A 8 -39.18 -27.75 -66.40
C PHE A 8 -39.82 -27.26 -65.06
N ARG A 9 -40.70 -26.26 -65.26
CA ARG A 9 -41.58 -25.58 -64.29
C ARG A 9 -42.80 -26.43 -63.97
N LEU A 10 -43.41 -26.26 -62.80
CA LEU A 10 -44.82 -25.90 -62.70
C LEU A 10 -45.28 -25.42 -61.33
N ARG A 11 -46.23 -24.50 -61.38
CA ARG A 11 -46.92 -23.82 -60.31
C ARG A 11 -47.97 -24.70 -59.64
N ALA A 12 -48.23 -24.45 -58.33
CA ALA A 12 -49.59 -24.39 -57.80
C ALA A 12 -49.68 -23.63 -56.52
N LEU A 13 -50.56 -22.68 -56.46
CA LEU A 13 -51.05 -21.96 -55.29
C LEU A 13 -51.86 -22.90 -54.38
N LEU A 14 -51.84 -22.67 -53.09
CA LEU A 14 -53.07 -22.56 -52.27
C LEU A 14 -52.77 -22.02 -50.86
N ALA A 15 -53.70 -21.20 -50.44
CA ALA A 15 -53.77 -20.41 -49.26
C ALA A 15 -53.95 -21.23 -47.93
N GLY A 16 -53.55 -20.67 -46.82
CA GLY A 16 -53.96 -21.20 -45.50
C GLY A 16 -53.29 -20.58 -44.28
N VAL A 17 -53.90 -19.53 -43.74
CA VAL A 17 -54.07 -19.13 -42.31
C VAL A 17 -52.82 -18.94 -41.40
N PRO A 18 -52.71 -17.83 -40.72
CA PRO A 18 -51.56 -17.52 -39.86
C PRO A 18 -51.68 -18.12 -38.43
N ALA A 19 -50.68 -18.88 -38.02
CA ALA A 19 -50.49 -19.21 -36.61
C ALA A 19 -49.54 -18.17 -36.01
N ALA A 20 -50.03 -17.41 -35.05
CA ALA A 20 -49.25 -16.46 -34.25
C ALA A 20 -48.24 -17.23 -33.38
N GLY A 21 -47.00 -17.28 -33.84
CA GLY A 21 -45.86 -17.76 -33.04
C GLY A 21 -45.26 -16.59 -32.23
N LEU A 22 -45.44 -16.64 -30.93
CA LEU A 22 -44.83 -15.72 -29.98
C LEU A 22 -43.32 -15.95 -29.99
N ILE A 23 -42.57 -15.11 -30.66
CA ILE A 23 -41.12 -15.11 -30.58
C ILE A 23 -40.74 -14.38 -29.28
N LEU A 24 -40.40 -15.15 -28.22
CA LEU A 24 -39.67 -14.61 -27.08
C LEU A 24 -38.27 -14.19 -27.58
N MET A 25 -38.10 -12.94 -27.89
CA MET A 25 -36.76 -12.35 -27.98
C MET A 25 -36.16 -12.27 -26.59
N GLY A 26 -35.35 -13.28 -26.25
CA GLY A 26 -34.44 -13.20 -25.10
C GLY A 26 -33.46 -12.07 -25.35
N THR A 27 -33.65 -10.95 -24.67
CA THR A 27 -32.62 -9.91 -24.58
C THR A 27 -31.44 -10.51 -23.83
N VAL A 28 -30.37 -10.82 -24.56
CA VAL A 28 -29.05 -11.06 -23.95
C VAL A 28 -28.64 -9.75 -23.32
N GLY A 29 -28.91 -9.60 -22.02
CA GLY A 29 -28.41 -8.50 -21.24
C GLY A 29 -26.90 -8.60 -21.22
N THR A 30 -26.22 -7.78 -22.02
CA THR A 30 -24.80 -7.51 -21.84
C THR A 30 -24.66 -6.90 -20.44
N ALA A 31 -24.08 -7.67 -19.52
CA ALA A 31 -23.67 -7.16 -18.22
C ALA A 31 -22.66 -6.03 -18.48
N SER A 32 -23.15 -4.81 -18.48
CA SER A 32 -22.32 -3.61 -18.54
C SER A 32 -21.48 -3.64 -17.26
N ALA A 33 -20.18 -3.84 -17.41
CA ALA A 33 -19.24 -3.67 -16.31
C ALA A 33 -19.47 -2.25 -15.76
N ALA A 34 -20.00 -2.16 -14.54
CA ALA A 34 -20.26 -0.89 -13.90
C ALA A 34 -18.93 -0.14 -13.77
N HIS A 35 -18.69 0.79 -14.67
CA HIS A 35 -17.64 1.79 -14.53
C HIS A 35 -18.01 2.62 -13.30
N THR A 36 -17.28 2.39 -12.21
CA THR A 36 -17.38 3.29 -11.04
C THR A 36 -16.98 4.68 -11.54
N PRO A 37 -17.86 5.68 -11.45
CA PRO A 37 -17.57 6.97 -12.06
C PRO A 37 -16.29 7.57 -11.46
N ALA A 38 -15.48 8.24 -12.29
CA ALA A 38 -14.26 8.93 -11.86
C ALA A 38 -14.47 9.84 -10.64
N ASN A 39 -15.66 10.39 -10.50
CA ASN A 39 -16.11 11.19 -9.34
C ASN A 39 -16.11 10.40 -8.02
N SER A 40 -16.37 9.09 -8.02
CA SER A 40 -16.35 8.28 -6.79
C SER A 40 -14.94 8.03 -6.27
N GLN A 41 -13.93 7.96 -7.16
CA GLN A 41 -12.53 7.79 -6.77
C GLN A 41 -11.95 9.09 -6.20
N ALA A 42 -12.28 10.22 -6.81
CA ALA A 42 -11.89 11.54 -6.31
C ALA A 42 -12.52 11.80 -4.92
N ALA A 43 -13.80 11.45 -4.74
CA ALA A 43 -14.48 11.57 -3.46
C ALA A 43 -13.85 10.69 -2.37
N LEU A 44 -13.52 9.43 -2.68
CA LEU A 44 -12.85 8.51 -1.76
C LEU A 44 -11.45 9.04 -1.39
N ARG A 45 -10.68 9.49 -2.37
CA ARG A 45 -9.38 10.12 -2.14
C ARG A 45 -9.47 11.33 -1.21
N LEU A 46 -10.44 12.21 -1.44
CA LEU A 46 -10.67 13.38 -0.60
C LEU A 46 -11.11 12.99 0.82
N ALA A 47 -11.95 11.96 0.97
CA ALA A 47 -12.34 11.44 2.27
C ALA A 47 -11.16 10.88 3.04
N VAL A 48 -10.35 10.03 2.41
CA VAL A 48 -9.11 9.49 3.00
C VAL A 48 -8.15 10.64 3.32
N GLN A 49 -7.94 11.60 2.41
CA GLN A 49 -7.05 12.74 2.63
C GLN A 49 -7.45 13.54 3.88
N ARG A 50 -8.76 13.78 4.11
CA ARG A 50 -9.25 14.50 5.32
C ARG A 50 -8.90 13.73 6.61
N LEU A 51 -8.99 12.40 6.58
CA LEU A 51 -8.62 11.57 7.72
C LEU A 51 -7.11 11.60 8.01
N LEU A 52 -6.30 11.69 6.95
CA LEU A 52 -4.84 11.66 7.07
C LEU A 52 -4.23 13.00 7.55
N THR A 53 -4.93 14.13 7.39
CA THR A 53 -4.38 15.47 7.68
C THR A 53 -3.99 15.71 9.14
N HIS A 54 -4.48 14.90 10.08
CA HIS A 54 -4.15 15.01 11.51
C HIS A 54 -3.15 13.96 11.99
N TRP A 55 -2.59 13.17 11.07
CA TRP A 55 -1.59 12.15 11.40
C TRP A 55 -0.18 12.71 11.40
N THR A 56 0.69 12.08 12.20
CA THR A 56 2.12 12.34 12.26
C THR A 56 2.87 11.01 12.15
N HIS A 57 3.99 11.00 11.43
CA HIS A 57 4.77 9.80 11.12
C HIS A 57 6.20 9.85 11.68
N THR A 58 6.41 10.47 12.82
CA THR A 58 7.71 10.46 13.49
C THR A 58 7.87 9.21 14.34
N ASN A 59 9.07 8.62 14.33
CA ASN A 59 9.40 7.51 15.22
C ASN A 59 9.37 7.98 16.68
N HIS A 60 8.60 7.28 17.49
CA HIS A 60 8.55 7.48 18.94
C HIS A 60 9.36 6.39 19.63
N ALA A 61 10.71 6.50 19.58
CA ALA A 61 11.62 5.54 20.16
C ALA A 61 11.46 5.40 21.68
N ILE A 62 11.52 4.17 22.16
CA ILE A 62 11.58 3.82 23.59
C ILE A 62 13.05 3.57 23.96
N LYS A 63 13.59 4.33 24.92
CA LYS A 63 14.96 4.13 25.41
C LYS A 63 15.05 2.82 26.20
N GLY A 64 16.14 2.05 26.00
CA GLY A 64 16.48 0.93 26.90
C GLY A 64 16.37 -0.47 26.32
N VAL A 65 16.29 -0.63 25.00
CA VAL A 65 16.36 -1.93 24.31
C VAL A 65 17.78 -2.15 23.76
N THR A 66 18.26 -3.39 23.72
CA THR A 66 19.64 -3.77 23.40
C THR A 66 20.10 -3.31 22.02
N LEU A 67 21.44 -3.24 21.78
CA LEU A 67 22.14 -2.66 20.62
C LEU A 67 21.67 -3.07 19.21
N LYS A 68 20.74 -4.02 19.05
CA LYS A 68 20.13 -4.42 17.78
C LYS A 68 18.60 -4.43 17.79
N GLN A 69 17.97 -4.28 18.95
CA GLN A 69 16.54 -4.20 19.10
C GLN A 69 16.16 -2.83 19.64
N VAL A 70 15.40 -2.10 18.86
CA VAL A 70 14.91 -0.76 19.23
C VAL A 70 13.42 -0.86 19.51
N GLY A 71 12.98 -0.33 20.65
CA GLY A 71 11.56 -0.16 20.95
C GLY A 71 11.02 1.10 20.29
N SER A 72 9.81 1.02 19.73
CA SER A 72 9.05 2.16 19.27
C SER A 72 7.60 2.06 19.74
N THR A 73 6.92 3.18 19.93
CA THR A 73 5.48 3.15 20.26
C THR A 73 4.60 3.09 19.02
N ASN A 74 5.15 3.28 17.83
CA ASN A 74 4.38 3.36 16.61
C ASN A 74 4.97 2.61 15.41
N TRP A 75 6.24 2.22 15.42
CA TRP A 75 6.94 1.53 14.32
C TRP A 75 7.30 0.09 14.66
N SER A 76 7.19 -0.80 13.64
CA SER A 76 7.70 -2.18 13.66
C SER A 76 8.31 -2.51 12.29
N GLY A 77 9.45 -3.19 12.27
CA GLY A 77 10.16 -3.53 11.03
C GLY A 77 11.67 -3.39 11.14
N TYR A 78 12.30 -2.83 10.12
CA TYR A 78 13.75 -2.63 10.09
C TYR A 78 14.12 -1.21 9.67
N ALA A 79 15.18 -0.70 10.27
CA ALA A 79 15.81 0.56 9.91
C ALA A 79 17.32 0.38 9.77
N ASP A 80 17.87 0.68 8.60
CA ASP A 80 19.32 0.80 8.39
C ASP A 80 19.78 2.19 8.77
N THR A 81 20.91 2.29 9.45
CA THR A 81 21.52 3.57 9.83
C THR A 81 22.88 3.77 9.18
N GLY A 82 23.20 5.04 8.90
CA GLY A 82 24.44 5.41 8.21
C GLY A 82 24.37 6.83 7.63
N SER A 83 24.87 7.01 6.44
CA SER A 83 24.82 8.29 5.73
C SER A 83 24.74 8.10 4.22
N GLY A 84 24.14 9.09 3.54
CA GLY A 84 24.13 9.14 2.10
C GLY A 84 23.19 8.13 1.45
N PHE A 85 22.14 7.69 2.16
CA PHE A 85 21.10 6.85 1.57
C PHE A 85 20.48 7.57 0.37
N SER A 86 20.40 6.86 -0.74
CA SER A 86 19.96 7.45 -2.01
C SER A 86 18.89 6.66 -2.72
N SER A 87 18.66 5.41 -2.35
CA SER A 87 17.49 4.67 -2.79
C SER A 87 17.21 3.49 -1.87
N LEU A 88 15.93 3.17 -1.74
CA LEU A 88 15.49 1.90 -1.20
C LEU A 88 14.21 1.45 -1.88
N SER A 89 13.93 0.17 -1.77
CA SER A 89 12.71 -0.44 -2.28
C SER A 89 12.36 -1.72 -1.53
N ALA A 90 11.09 -2.12 -1.64
CA ALA A 90 10.64 -3.44 -1.24
C ALA A 90 9.39 -3.85 -2.00
N LYS A 91 9.03 -5.13 -1.83
CA LYS A 91 7.76 -5.71 -2.28
C LYS A 91 7.07 -6.39 -1.11
N TRP A 92 5.74 -6.39 -1.15
CA TRP A 92 4.91 -7.14 -0.19
C TRP A 92 3.59 -7.56 -0.81
N THR A 93 2.88 -8.42 -0.10
CA THR A 93 1.47 -8.68 -0.36
C THR A 93 0.68 -7.85 0.64
N GLU A 94 -0.29 -7.06 0.16
CA GLU A 94 -1.10 -6.19 1.02
C GLU A 94 -1.79 -7.00 2.12
N PRO A 95 -1.56 -6.69 3.40
CA PRO A 95 -2.14 -7.42 4.50
C PRO A 95 -3.65 -7.28 4.57
N LYS A 96 -4.32 -8.36 5.00
CA LYS A 96 -5.74 -8.30 5.38
C LYS A 96 -5.87 -7.67 6.77
N ILE A 97 -6.66 -6.62 6.87
CA ILE A 97 -7.03 -5.99 8.14
C ILE A 97 -8.31 -6.64 8.67
N SER A 98 -8.35 -6.89 9.96
CA SER A 98 -9.49 -7.39 10.72
C SER A 98 -9.57 -6.69 12.07
N ASN A 99 -10.60 -6.97 12.86
CA ASN A 99 -10.86 -6.27 14.13
C ASN A 99 -11.05 -4.75 13.90
N CYS A 100 -11.78 -4.43 12.85
CA CYS A 100 -12.03 -3.09 12.33
C CYS A 100 -13.55 -2.90 12.19
N SER A 101 -14.13 -1.99 12.94
CA SER A 101 -15.57 -1.71 12.94
C SER A 101 -15.80 -0.22 12.71
N THR A 102 -16.77 0.13 11.88
CA THR A 102 -17.18 1.51 11.60
C THR A 102 -17.57 2.28 12.87
N SER A 103 -18.24 1.60 13.80
CA SER A 103 -18.71 2.20 15.08
C SER A 103 -17.66 2.20 16.19
N GLY A 104 -16.49 1.55 15.98
CA GLY A 104 -15.41 1.50 16.96
C GLY A 104 -14.54 2.77 16.95
N PRO A 105 -13.51 2.80 17.81
CA PRO A 105 -12.51 3.86 17.75
C PRO A 105 -11.77 3.84 16.40
N GLU A 106 -11.26 5.00 15.98
CA GLU A 106 -10.39 5.06 14.80
C GLU A 106 -9.17 4.17 15.02
N LYS A 107 -8.88 3.35 14.01
CA LYS A 107 -7.71 2.46 13.95
C LYS A 107 -7.05 2.61 12.60
N ALA A 108 -5.74 2.58 12.57
CA ALA A 108 -5.00 2.62 11.33
C ALA A 108 -3.72 1.79 11.40
N ALA A 109 -3.36 1.22 10.25
CA ALA A 109 -2.05 0.64 10.00
C ALA A 109 -1.56 1.07 8.63
N VAL A 110 -0.30 1.45 8.52
CA VAL A 110 0.36 1.76 7.24
C VAL A 110 1.62 0.91 7.09
N PHE A 111 1.97 0.55 5.85
CA PHE A 111 3.10 -0.28 5.47
C PHE A 111 3.89 0.46 4.41
N TRP A 112 5.16 0.77 4.68
CA TRP A 112 5.89 1.71 3.85
C TRP A 112 7.40 1.48 3.79
N VAL A 113 8.03 2.15 2.86
CA VAL A 113 9.47 2.31 2.75
C VAL A 113 9.83 3.80 2.76
N GLY A 114 10.94 4.17 3.40
CA GLY A 114 11.32 5.58 3.54
C GLY A 114 12.82 5.81 3.72
N ILE A 115 13.27 7.02 3.41
CA ILE A 115 14.58 7.53 3.79
C ILE A 115 14.36 8.52 4.92
N ASP A 116 15.23 8.49 5.94
CA ASP A 116 15.16 9.33 7.13
C ASP A 116 13.98 9.00 8.09
N GLY A 117 13.98 9.58 9.28
CA GLY A 117 12.96 9.41 10.31
C GLY A 117 13.40 8.56 11.49
N PHE A 118 14.30 7.59 11.31
CA PHE A 118 14.80 6.80 12.43
C PHE A 118 15.77 7.59 13.30
N SER A 119 16.65 8.38 12.70
CA SER A 119 17.67 9.19 13.38
C SER A 119 17.61 10.68 13.01
N SER A 120 16.58 11.11 12.32
CA SER A 120 16.37 12.50 11.89
C SER A 120 14.90 12.91 12.09
N THR A 121 14.59 14.17 11.83
CA THR A 121 13.25 14.75 11.96
C THR A 121 12.53 14.90 10.62
N THR A 122 13.11 14.40 9.52
CA THR A 122 12.48 14.35 8.21
C THR A 122 12.22 12.90 7.83
N VAL A 123 11.21 12.63 7.00
CA VAL A 123 10.95 11.30 6.42
C VAL A 123 10.43 11.48 5.01
N GLU A 124 11.08 10.85 4.05
CA GLU A 124 10.67 10.76 2.66
C GLU A 124 10.16 9.35 2.36
N GLN A 125 8.85 9.16 2.32
CA GLN A 125 8.25 7.84 2.43
C GLN A 125 7.02 7.64 1.56
N GLY A 126 6.66 6.37 1.34
CA GLY A 126 5.42 6.02 0.67
C GLY A 126 5.09 4.53 0.74
N GLY A 127 3.82 4.24 0.62
CA GLY A 127 3.33 2.88 0.75
C GLY A 127 1.82 2.74 0.69
N THR A 128 1.31 1.77 1.43
CA THR A 128 -0.10 1.43 1.55
C THR A 128 -0.57 1.57 2.99
N GLY A 129 -1.86 1.56 3.19
CA GLY A 129 -2.44 1.57 4.53
C GLY A 129 -3.91 1.24 4.54
N ALA A 130 -4.44 1.10 5.75
CA ALA A 130 -5.85 0.91 5.99
C ALA A 130 -6.29 1.66 7.24
N ILE A 131 -7.49 2.21 7.18
CA ILE A 131 -8.14 2.95 8.26
C ILE A 131 -9.57 2.46 8.45
N CYS A 132 -10.07 2.50 9.68
CA CYS A 132 -11.47 2.23 10.02
C CYS A 132 -11.83 2.86 11.36
N GLY A 133 -13.13 2.87 11.68
CA GLY A 133 -13.66 3.40 12.95
C GLY A 133 -14.04 4.85 12.89
N ALA A 134 -14.60 5.37 13.98
CA ALA A 134 -15.12 6.74 14.07
C ALA A 134 -16.06 7.12 12.90
N GLY A 135 -16.93 6.21 12.49
CA GLY A 135 -17.82 6.37 11.34
C GLY A 135 -17.22 5.95 9.98
N THR A 136 -15.95 5.63 9.91
CA THR A 136 -15.26 5.26 8.69
C THR A 136 -15.29 3.74 8.48
N PRO A 137 -15.82 3.23 7.36
CA PRO A 137 -15.71 1.82 7.00
C PRO A 137 -14.25 1.47 6.73
N LEU A 138 -13.89 0.16 6.84
CA LEU A 138 -12.55 -0.30 6.49
C LEU A 138 -12.19 0.13 5.06
N THR A 139 -11.22 1.01 4.96
CA THR A 139 -10.79 1.63 3.70
C THR A 139 -9.28 1.43 3.54
N TYR A 140 -8.87 0.80 2.43
CA TYR A 140 -7.47 0.71 2.03
C TYR A 140 -7.10 1.88 1.14
N PHE A 141 -5.85 2.34 1.23
CA PHE A 141 -5.36 3.47 0.46
C PHE A 141 -3.86 3.35 0.18
N THR A 142 -3.39 4.13 -0.78
CA THR A 142 -1.97 4.34 -1.06
C THR A 142 -1.62 5.79 -0.81
N TRP A 143 -0.38 6.04 -0.44
CA TRP A 143 0.04 7.35 0.03
C TRP A 143 1.54 7.60 -0.17
N TRP A 144 1.92 8.86 -0.08
CA TRP A 144 3.31 9.31 0.05
C TRP A 144 3.38 10.53 0.95
N GLU A 145 4.57 10.85 1.45
CA GLU A 145 4.83 11.97 2.32
C GLU A 145 6.28 12.45 2.20
N MET A 146 6.50 13.73 2.42
CA MET A 146 7.80 14.38 2.65
C MET A 146 7.71 15.16 3.97
N PHE A 147 7.76 14.45 5.08
CA PHE A 147 7.60 15.08 6.40
C PHE A 147 8.83 15.91 6.78
N PRO A 148 8.68 17.12 7.36
CA PRO A 148 7.42 17.84 7.63
C PRO A 148 6.99 18.77 6.48
N THR A 149 7.68 18.78 5.34
CA THR A 149 7.45 19.76 4.27
C THR A 149 6.10 19.55 3.56
N ASN A 150 5.77 18.31 3.26
CA ASN A 150 4.48 17.92 2.70
C ASN A 150 3.87 16.83 3.60
N ASN A 151 2.71 17.11 4.16
CA ASN A 151 1.95 16.13 4.91
C ASN A 151 1.53 14.96 3.99
N ILE A 152 1.15 13.86 4.60
CA ILE A 152 0.68 12.65 3.92
C ILE A 152 -0.35 12.96 2.83
N GLN A 153 -0.12 12.41 1.64
CA GLN A 153 -0.94 12.60 0.44
C GLN A 153 -1.52 11.26 0.02
N ALA A 154 -2.85 11.12 0.08
CA ALA A 154 -3.52 9.98 -0.53
C ALA A 154 -3.41 10.04 -2.06
N VAL A 155 -3.14 8.91 -2.70
CA VAL A 155 -3.02 8.79 -4.16
C VAL A 155 -4.05 7.83 -4.75
N GLY A 156 -4.21 7.85 -6.06
CA GLY A 156 -5.28 7.14 -6.74
C GLY A 156 -5.04 5.64 -7.00
N VAL A 157 -3.93 5.06 -6.54
CA VAL A 157 -3.68 3.62 -6.65
C VAL A 157 -4.63 2.88 -5.73
N LYS A 158 -5.53 2.08 -6.31
CA LYS A 158 -6.45 1.24 -5.54
C LYS A 158 -5.71 0.03 -5.01
N VAL A 159 -5.96 -0.31 -3.76
CA VAL A 159 -5.34 -1.45 -3.11
C VAL A 159 -6.37 -2.20 -2.27
N LYS A 160 -6.24 -3.52 -2.21
CA LYS A 160 -7.05 -4.43 -1.40
C LYS A 160 -6.19 -5.57 -0.86
N PRO A 161 -6.62 -6.29 0.15
CA PRO A 161 -5.90 -7.44 0.69
C PRO A 161 -5.51 -8.44 -0.41
N GLY A 162 -4.25 -8.87 -0.38
CA GLY A 162 -3.71 -9.83 -1.33
C GLY A 162 -3.05 -9.22 -2.56
N ASP A 163 -3.20 -7.93 -2.81
CA ASP A 163 -2.54 -7.25 -3.92
C ASP A 163 -1.01 -7.27 -3.75
N LYS A 164 -0.29 -7.34 -4.87
CA LYS A 164 1.17 -7.38 -4.92
C LYS A 164 1.73 -5.98 -5.07
N ILE A 165 2.20 -5.44 -3.97
CA ILE A 165 2.70 -4.07 -3.88
C ILE A 165 4.22 -4.03 -4.05
N SER A 166 4.70 -2.98 -4.68
CA SER A 166 6.08 -2.54 -4.59
C SER A 166 6.13 -1.04 -4.31
N ALA A 167 7.06 -0.64 -3.45
CA ALA A 167 7.32 0.77 -3.19
C ALA A 167 8.81 1.08 -3.25
N SER A 168 9.13 2.30 -3.59
CA SER A 168 10.53 2.80 -3.63
C SER A 168 10.60 4.28 -3.38
N VAL A 169 11.73 4.70 -2.79
CA VAL A 169 12.18 6.09 -2.69
C VAL A 169 13.53 6.20 -3.38
N VAL A 170 13.68 7.15 -4.29
CA VAL A 170 14.93 7.40 -5.01
C VAL A 170 15.29 8.88 -4.90
N ARG A 171 16.50 9.16 -4.44
CA ARG A 171 17.08 10.50 -4.33
C ARG A 171 18.13 10.75 -5.40
N THR A 172 18.05 11.91 -6.02
CA THR A 172 19.09 12.44 -6.92
C THR A 172 19.37 13.88 -6.52
N GLY A 173 20.56 14.15 -6.02
CA GLY A 173 20.90 15.43 -5.39
C GLY A 173 20.00 15.70 -4.18
N THR A 174 19.21 16.77 -4.23
CA THR A 174 18.23 17.14 -3.20
C THR A 174 16.79 16.81 -3.60
N LYS A 175 16.59 16.01 -4.67
CA LYS A 175 15.27 15.65 -5.20
C LYS A 175 14.95 14.19 -4.88
N TYR A 176 13.73 13.94 -4.46
CA TYR A 176 13.20 12.61 -4.13
C TYR A 176 12.03 12.26 -5.05
N VAL A 177 12.02 11.05 -5.51
CA VAL A 177 10.90 10.46 -6.26
C VAL A 177 10.41 9.24 -5.49
N ILE A 178 9.12 9.25 -5.15
CA ILE A 178 8.45 8.17 -4.42
C ILE A 178 7.51 7.47 -5.40
N LYS A 179 7.59 6.14 -5.44
CA LYS A 179 6.76 5.33 -6.33
C LYS A 179 6.08 4.22 -5.54
N VAL A 180 4.78 4.03 -5.79
CA VAL A 180 3.99 2.89 -5.29
C VAL A 180 3.28 2.25 -6.48
N THR A 181 3.38 0.92 -6.59
CA THR A 181 2.78 0.14 -7.67
C THR A 181 2.05 -1.06 -7.07
N ASP A 182 0.80 -1.25 -7.47
CA ASP A 182 0.12 -2.52 -7.36
C ASP A 182 0.30 -3.30 -8.67
N SER A 183 1.10 -4.35 -8.65
CA SER A 183 1.38 -5.18 -9.82
C SER A 183 0.31 -6.24 -10.07
N THR A 184 -0.68 -6.39 -9.19
CA THR A 184 -1.85 -7.26 -9.41
C THR A 184 -2.75 -6.70 -10.49
N THR A 185 -2.83 -5.37 -10.59
CA THR A 185 -3.62 -4.66 -11.57
C THR A 185 -2.72 -3.88 -12.51
N ALA A 186 -2.75 -4.22 -13.80
CA ALA A 186 -1.93 -3.54 -14.82
C ALA A 186 -2.19 -2.03 -14.86
N GLY A 187 -1.13 -1.24 -14.91
CA GLY A 187 -1.19 0.23 -14.95
C GLY A 187 -1.54 0.90 -13.63
N ASN A 188 -1.76 0.14 -12.55
CA ASN A 188 -2.11 0.68 -11.24
C ASN A 188 -0.84 1.10 -10.47
N SER A 189 -0.31 2.27 -10.80
CA SER A 189 0.89 2.83 -10.17
C SER A 189 0.81 4.34 -10.02
N PHE A 190 1.55 4.85 -9.05
CA PHE A 190 1.76 6.26 -8.81
C PHE A 190 3.25 6.56 -8.69
N THR A 191 3.67 7.69 -9.22
CA THR A 191 5.03 8.23 -9.08
C THR A 191 4.93 9.73 -8.84
N THR A 192 5.58 10.23 -7.79
CA THR A 192 5.61 11.68 -7.54
C THR A 192 6.40 12.40 -8.64
N SER A 193 6.06 13.66 -8.91
CA SER A 193 7.07 14.59 -9.43
C SER A 193 8.25 14.67 -8.45
N PRO A 194 9.45 15.07 -8.90
CA PRO A 194 10.61 15.22 -8.00
C PRO A 194 10.32 16.22 -6.87
N GLN A 195 10.36 15.76 -5.62
CA GLN A 195 10.14 16.55 -4.41
C GLN A 195 11.47 17.08 -3.88
N SER A 196 11.52 18.35 -3.51
CA SER A 196 12.76 18.97 -3.02
C SER A 196 12.87 18.86 -1.50
N CYS A 197 14.06 18.49 -1.02
CA CYS A 197 14.41 18.60 0.38
C CYS A 197 15.91 18.91 0.52
N SER A 198 16.23 20.12 0.94
CA SER A 198 17.61 20.55 1.21
C SER A 198 18.07 20.26 2.64
N THR A 199 17.15 19.97 3.55
CA THR A 199 17.41 19.72 4.98
C THR A 199 17.43 18.25 5.35
N CYS A 200 17.00 17.36 4.44
CA CYS A 200 16.98 15.92 4.64
C CYS A 200 18.40 15.37 4.87
N LYS A 201 18.55 14.49 5.83
CA LYS A 201 19.85 14.02 6.32
C LYS A 201 20.37 12.81 5.57
N ASN A 202 19.46 12.00 5.01
CA ASN A 202 19.78 10.72 4.36
C ASN A 202 20.58 9.79 5.27
N SER A 203 20.15 9.74 6.53
CA SER A 203 20.86 9.09 7.64
C SER A 203 20.31 7.72 7.97
N SER A 204 19.18 7.36 7.42
CA SER A 204 18.55 6.05 7.61
C SER A 204 17.70 5.64 6.40
N ALA A 205 17.37 4.34 6.35
CA ALA A 205 16.49 3.74 5.35
C ALA A 205 15.60 2.69 6.03
N GLU A 206 14.29 2.76 5.82
CA GLU A 206 13.30 2.06 6.65
C GLU A 206 12.32 1.22 5.84
N TRP A 207 11.93 0.07 6.41
CA TRP A 207 10.86 -0.82 5.99
C TRP A 207 9.95 -1.06 7.19
N ILE A 208 8.83 -0.36 7.27
CA ILE A 208 8.06 -0.20 8.51
C ILE A 208 6.59 -0.53 8.32
N GLY A 209 6.04 -1.29 9.29
CA GLY A 209 4.62 -1.32 9.63
C GLY A 209 4.38 -0.34 10.77
N GLU A 210 3.42 0.56 10.62
CA GLU A 210 3.20 1.65 11.56
C GLU A 210 1.74 1.80 11.96
N ARG A 211 1.51 2.21 13.22
CA ARG A 211 0.28 2.85 13.65
C ARG A 211 0.51 4.36 13.69
N PRO A 212 -0.16 5.12 12.82
CA PRO A 212 0.00 6.57 12.79
C PRO A 212 -0.35 7.22 14.12
N SER A 213 0.26 8.37 14.39
CA SER A 213 -0.03 9.16 15.58
C SER A 213 -0.87 10.38 15.25
N THR A 214 -1.68 10.82 16.19
CA THR A 214 -2.39 12.10 16.18
C THR A 214 -1.86 13.00 17.28
N SER A 215 -2.38 14.19 17.44
CA SER A 215 -2.10 15.05 18.60
C SER A 215 -2.43 14.38 19.94
N SER A 216 -3.34 13.40 19.95
CA SER A 216 -3.70 12.60 21.13
C SER A 216 -2.78 11.39 21.36
N GLY A 217 -1.87 11.12 20.44
CA GLY A 217 -0.91 9.99 20.45
C GLY A 217 -1.22 8.92 19.40
N PRO A 218 -0.51 7.78 19.47
CA PRO A 218 -0.67 6.72 18.49
C PRO A 218 -2.09 6.14 18.47
N LEU A 219 -2.65 5.95 17.26
CA LEU A 219 -3.92 5.26 17.07
C LEU A 219 -3.83 3.79 17.49
N PRO A 220 -4.93 3.16 17.92
CA PRO A 220 -4.96 1.71 18.10
C PRO A 220 -4.59 1.00 16.81
N LEU A 221 -3.74 -0.03 16.91
CA LEU A 221 -3.29 -0.84 15.78
C LEU A 221 -4.39 -1.87 15.42
N PRO A 222 -5.00 -1.85 14.22
CA PRO A 222 -5.92 -2.90 13.81
C PRO A 222 -5.16 -4.21 13.61
N LYS A 223 -5.84 -5.36 13.77
CA LYS A 223 -5.22 -6.66 13.50
C LYS A 223 -4.97 -6.80 12.00
N PHE A 224 -3.71 -6.87 11.62
CA PHE A 224 -3.28 -7.18 10.26
C PHE A 224 -2.78 -8.64 10.16
N SER A 225 -3.00 -9.28 9.01
CA SER A 225 -2.33 -10.55 8.69
C SER A 225 -0.83 -10.29 8.55
N THR A 226 0.00 -11.29 8.81
CA THR A 226 1.47 -11.14 8.70
C THR A 226 1.85 -10.33 7.48
N TRP A 227 2.50 -9.19 7.67
CA TRP A 227 3.10 -8.41 6.61
C TRP A 227 4.47 -8.99 6.28
N THR A 228 4.67 -9.37 5.03
CA THR A 228 5.93 -9.98 4.60
C THR A 228 6.62 -9.07 3.60
N VAL A 229 7.73 -8.47 4.02
CA VAL A 229 8.64 -7.71 3.16
C VAL A 229 9.53 -8.68 2.40
N THR A 230 9.68 -8.46 1.10
CA THR A 230 10.52 -9.23 0.21
C THR A 230 11.28 -8.32 -0.75
N ALA A 231 12.40 -8.82 -1.30
CA ALA A 231 13.22 -8.08 -2.24
C ALA A 231 13.61 -6.67 -1.76
N ALA A 232 13.82 -6.52 -0.44
CA ALA A 232 14.32 -5.27 0.12
C ALA A 232 15.71 -4.98 -0.44
N ALA A 233 15.88 -3.78 -1.00
CA ALA A 233 17.13 -3.31 -1.59
C ALA A 233 17.38 -1.87 -1.16
N VAL A 234 18.65 -1.52 -0.98
CA VAL A 234 19.06 -0.20 -0.49
C VAL A 234 20.39 0.22 -1.07
N LYS A 235 20.58 1.53 -1.24
CA LYS A 235 21.83 2.14 -1.71
C LYS A 235 22.19 3.35 -0.86
N ALA A 236 23.47 3.42 -0.45
CA ALA A 236 24.06 4.57 0.22
C ALA A 236 25.45 4.84 -0.39
N GLY A 237 25.64 6.02 -0.97
CA GLY A 237 26.86 6.35 -1.72
C GLY A 237 27.08 5.36 -2.89
N SER A 238 28.25 4.74 -2.93
CA SER A 238 28.58 3.69 -3.91
C SER A 238 28.13 2.29 -3.51
N LYS A 239 27.76 2.06 -2.23
CA LYS A 239 27.36 0.75 -1.71
C LYS A 239 25.90 0.47 -2.01
N SER A 240 25.62 -0.67 -2.62
CA SER A 240 24.29 -1.23 -2.82
C SER A 240 24.19 -2.59 -2.15
N GLY A 241 23.01 -2.95 -1.65
CA GLY A 241 22.81 -4.23 -1.00
C GLY A 241 21.39 -4.42 -0.49
N THR A 242 21.28 -5.21 0.58
CA THR A 242 20.05 -5.55 1.28
C THR A 242 20.09 -4.93 2.68
N ILE A 243 19.02 -5.05 3.46
CA ILE A 243 18.97 -4.60 4.87
C ILE A 243 20.23 -5.07 5.62
N LYS A 244 20.56 -6.37 5.56
CA LYS A 244 21.74 -6.94 6.23
C LYS A 244 23.09 -6.36 5.77
N SER A 245 23.14 -5.66 4.66
CA SER A 245 24.37 -5.06 4.14
C SER A 245 24.78 -3.78 4.87
N PHE A 246 23.91 -3.21 5.70
CA PHE A 246 24.12 -1.97 6.45
C PHE A 246 24.01 -2.23 7.94
N THR A 247 24.04 -1.17 8.75
CA THR A 247 23.81 -1.28 10.19
C THR A 247 22.31 -1.36 10.43
N ASP A 248 21.80 -2.59 10.45
CA ASP A 248 20.40 -2.89 10.61
C ASP A 248 19.97 -2.84 12.08
N ASN A 249 18.82 -2.23 12.32
CA ASN A 249 18.14 -2.16 13.60
C ASN A 249 16.77 -2.83 13.47
N GLU A 250 16.51 -3.84 14.28
CA GLU A 250 15.20 -4.45 14.42
C GLU A 250 14.32 -3.56 15.30
N VAL A 251 13.20 -3.08 14.79
CA VAL A 251 12.28 -2.18 15.49
C VAL A 251 11.04 -2.97 15.91
N THR A 252 10.80 -3.06 17.23
CA THR A 252 9.64 -3.71 17.82
C THR A 252 8.65 -2.67 18.32
N MET A 253 7.38 -2.78 17.93
CA MET A 253 6.31 -1.88 18.36
C MET A 253 5.76 -2.31 19.72
N PHE A 254 5.72 -1.37 20.66
CA PHE A 254 5.15 -1.54 22.00
C PHE A 254 3.97 -0.60 22.22
N ASN A 255 3.15 -0.89 23.22
CA ASN A 255 2.18 0.09 23.72
C ASN A 255 2.90 1.27 24.42
N LYS A 256 2.16 2.36 24.73
CA LYS A 256 2.71 3.56 25.37
C LYS A 256 3.49 3.28 26.68
N LYS A 257 3.20 2.18 27.35
CA LYS A 257 3.84 1.80 28.61
C LYS A 257 5.07 0.93 28.41
N GLY A 258 5.39 0.54 27.16
CA GLY A 258 6.50 -0.38 26.87
C GLY A 258 6.31 -1.80 27.39
N GLY A 259 5.13 -2.14 27.94
CA GLY A 259 4.88 -3.43 28.59
C GLY A 259 4.37 -4.54 27.65
N HIS A 260 3.72 -4.19 26.55
CA HIS A 260 3.15 -5.15 25.61
C HIS A 260 3.63 -4.90 24.20
N VAL A 261 4.07 -5.97 23.53
CA VAL A 261 4.41 -5.95 22.10
C VAL A 261 3.13 -5.87 21.29
N LEU A 262 3.05 -4.91 20.37
CA LEU A 262 1.92 -4.72 19.46
C LEU A 262 2.19 -5.33 18.09
N ALA A 263 3.42 -5.18 17.59
CA ALA A 263 3.91 -5.82 16.38
C ALA A 263 5.41 -6.07 16.49
N GLN A 264 5.89 -7.13 15.87
CA GLN A 264 7.28 -7.54 15.97
C GLN A 264 7.76 -8.16 14.65
N PRO A 265 8.89 -7.69 14.09
CA PRO A 265 9.50 -8.32 12.94
C PRO A 265 10.16 -9.65 13.33
N SER A 266 10.24 -10.56 12.37
CA SER A 266 11.09 -11.76 12.45
C SER A 266 12.54 -11.38 12.15
N ALA A 267 13.48 -12.24 12.50
CA ALA A 267 14.83 -12.15 11.94
C ALA A 267 14.80 -12.09 10.40
N LEU A 268 15.79 -11.41 9.82
CA LEU A 268 16.02 -11.40 8.38
C LEU A 268 16.28 -12.80 7.84
N ASN A 269 15.84 -13.07 6.60
CA ASN A 269 16.25 -14.28 5.90
C ASN A 269 17.77 -14.30 5.66
N SER A 270 18.32 -15.43 5.19
CA SER A 270 19.77 -15.58 4.94
C SER A 270 20.33 -14.54 3.97
N ALA A 271 19.56 -14.15 2.95
CA ALA A 271 19.92 -13.10 1.99
C ALA A 271 19.82 -11.68 2.56
N GLY A 272 19.21 -11.51 3.72
CA GLY A 272 19.06 -10.22 4.39
C GLY A 272 18.09 -9.24 3.71
N ASN A 273 17.18 -9.74 2.86
CA ASN A 273 16.29 -8.94 2.04
C ASN A 273 14.79 -9.22 2.27
N SER A 274 14.47 -9.96 3.32
CA SER A 274 13.09 -10.33 3.64
C SER A 274 12.92 -10.57 5.14
N PHE A 275 11.79 -10.15 5.65
CA PHE A 275 11.31 -10.44 7.01
C PHE A 275 9.78 -10.48 7.04
N LYS A 276 9.25 -10.96 8.16
CA LYS A 276 7.81 -10.96 8.46
C LYS A 276 7.56 -10.06 9.64
N ASP A 277 6.61 -9.14 9.53
CA ASP A 277 6.13 -8.38 10.67
C ASP A 277 4.79 -8.96 11.15
N VAL A 278 4.73 -9.26 12.44
CA VAL A 278 3.63 -10.03 13.04
C VAL A 278 2.89 -9.18 14.06
N TRP A 279 1.60 -8.96 13.79
CA TRP A 279 0.70 -8.34 14.76
C TRP A 279 0.57 -9.21 16.02
N LYS A 280 0.63 -8.59 17.19
CA LYS A 280 0.51 -9.23 18.51
C LYS A 280 -0.71 -8.72 19.30
N ALA A 281 -0.92 -7.40 19.31
CA ALA A 281 -2.00 -6.77 20.05
C ALA A 281 -2.41 -5.41 19.43
N SER A 282 -3.58 -4.90 19.81
CA SER A 282 -4.08 -3.60 19.31
C SER A 282 -3.61 -2.40 20.13
N SER A 283 -3.39 -2.56 21.43
CA SER A 283 -2.88 -1.55 22.40
C SER A 283 -3.06 -2.05 23.81
#